data_79c05a72a2b3f8b05b5c0f8cd0895616
#
_entry.id   79c05a72a2b3f8b05b5c0f8cd0895616
#
_cell.length_a   1.000
_cell.length_b   1.000
_cell.length_c   1.000
_cell.angle_alpha   90.00
_cell.angle_beta   90.00
_cell.angle_gamma   90.00
#
_symmetry.space_group_name_H-M   'P 1'
#
loop_
_entity.id
_entity.type
_entity.pdbx_description
1 polymer ?
#
loop_
_entity_poly.entity_id
_entity_poly.type
_entity_poly.pdbx_seq_one_letter_code
_entity_poly.pdbx_strand_id
1 'polypeptide(L)'
;MAKQPLIADILIVDDHPMVRKGLAQLISMEPLLNLVGEVSSGAEAVEFIAKCHADLILLDLKMPKQDGVETIRQLRRLEVGARIIVFTVSNDHSDVFEALRTGADGYLLKDMEPEALIASILEAVNGRRAFSPELIGVISKALKDLRTLPSDPDLNALTNREKQVLGLIANGLTNKEI
;
A
#
# COMPACT_ATOMS: atom_id res chain seq x y z
N MET A 1 16.92 -10.36 27.11
CA MET A 1 15.72 -11.07 26.60
C MET A 1 15.58 -10.76 25.11
N ALA A 2 15.76 -11.72 24.25
CA ALA A 2 15.50 -11.55 22.83
C ALA A 2 13.99 -11.32 22.66
N LYS A 3 13.60 -10.16 22.07
CA LYS A 3 12.22 -9.89 21.67
C LYS A 3 11.82 -10.98 20.68
N GLN A 4 10.80 -11.78 21.00
CA GLN A 4 10.26 -12.71 20.01
C GLN A 4 9.90 -11.89 18.76
N PRO A 5 10.24 -12.37 17.55
CA PRO A 5 9.86 -11.69 16.34
C PRO A 5 8.33 -11.56 16.32
N LEU A 6 7.82 -10.35 16.11
CA LEU A 6 6.39 -10.12 15.95
C LEU A 6 5.96 -10.76 14.61
N ILE A 7 5.07 -11.73 14.70
CA ILE A 7 4.39 -12.29 13.54
C ILE A 7 3.29 -11.30 13.17
N ALA A 8 3.27 -10.86 11.92
CA ALA A 8 2.30 -9.89 11.43
C ALA A 8 1.11 -10.58 10.74
N ASP A 9 -0.09 -10.18 11.11
CA ASP A 9 -1.34 -10.68 10.56
C ASP A 9 -1.67 -9.96 9.24
N ILE A 10 -1.80 -10.74 8.15
CA ILE A 10 -2.00 -10.25 6.79
C ILE A 10 -3.40 -10.61 6.28
N LEU A 11 -4.14 -9.63 5.78
CA LEU A 11 -5.38 -9.81 5.03
C LEU A 11 -5.13 -9.59 3.54
N ILE A 12 -5.58 -10.50 2.68
CA ILE A 12 -5.56 -10.36 1.22
C ILE A 12 -6.94 -9.96 0.72
N VAL A 13 -7.00 -8.92 -0.10
CA VAL A 13 -8.22 -8.42 -0.76
C VAL A 13 -7.99 -8.32 -2.26
N ASP A 14 -8.46 -9.31 -3.01
CA ASP A 14 -8.26 -9.42 -4.46
C ASP A 14 -9.38 -10.28 -5.06
N ASP A 15 -9.99 -9.86 -6.14
CA ASP A 15 -11.07 -10.62 -6.79
C ASP A 15 -10.57 -11.82 -7.62
N HIS A 16 -9.26 -11.87 -7.93
CA HIS A 16 -8.65 -12.95 -8.71
C HIS A 16 -8.24 -14.15 -7.82
N PRO A 17 -8.92 -15.30 -7.93
CA PRO A 17 -8.62 -16.44 -7.06
C PRO A 17 -7.18 -16.96 -7.16
N MET A 18 -6.59 -16.90 -8.37
CA MET A 18 -5.21 -17.38 -8.58
C MET A 18 -4.20 -16.47 -7.89
N VAL A 19 -4.43 -15.15 -7.90
CA VAL A 19 -3.57 -14.18 -7.21
C VAL A 19 -3.65 -14.42 -5.70
N ARG A 20 -4.86 -14.55 -5.13
CA ARG A 20 -5.02 -14.85 -3.70
C ARG A 20 -4.28 -16.13 -3.30
N LYS A 21 -4.45 -17.23 -4.05
CA LYS A 21 -3.75 -18.49 -3.76
C LYS A 21 -2.23 -18.35 -3.83
N GLY A 22 -1.72 -17.65 -4.84
CA GLY A 22 -0.29 -17.39 -4.97
C GLY A 22 0.26 -16.58 -3.79
N LEU A 23 -0.42 -15.51 -3.41
CA LEU A 23 -0.06 -14.70 -2.25
C LEU A 23 -0.14 -15.49 -0.95
N ALA A 24 -1.20 -16.28 -0.76
CA ALA A 24 -1.37 -17.13 0.43
C ALA A 24 -0.21 -18.12 0.57
N GLN A 25 0.21 -18.72 -0.52
CA GLN A 25 1.35 -19.63 -0.53
C GLN A 25 2.66 -18.90 -0.17
N LEU A 26 2.93 -17.74 -0.78
CA LEU A 26 4.12 -16.94 -0.49
C LEU A 26 4.15 -16.51 0.98
N ILE A 27 3.05 -16.01 1.51
CA ILE A 27 2.94 -15.60 2.92
C ILE A 27 3.18 -16.79 3.85
N SER A 28 2.65 -17.98 3.53
CA SER A 28 2.81 -19.18 4.35
C SER A 28 4.26 -19.68 4.44
N MET A 29 5.12 -19.30 3.50
CA MET A 29 6.53 -19.63 3.48
C MET A 29 7.39 -18.69 4.34
N GLU A 30 6.83 -17.54 4.75
CA GLU A 30 7.55 -16.54 5.55
C GLU A 30 7.16 -16.65 7.03
N PRO A 31 8.07 -17.08 7.93
CA PRO A 31 7.74 -17.31 9.33
C PRO A 31 7.28 -16.07 10.13
N LEU A 32 7.57 -14.88 9.62
CA LEU A 32 7.20 -13.61 10.26
C LEU A 32 5.82 -13.09 9.81
N LEU A 33 5.17 -13.78 8.88
CA LEU A 33 3.87 -13.42 8.36
C LEU A 33 2.84 -14.50 8.68
N ASN A 34 1.62 -14.09 9.00
CA ASN A 34 0.49 -14.96 9.24
C ASN A 34 -0.71 -14.52 8.38
N LEU A 35 -1.22 -15.40 7.55
CA LEU A 35 -2.41 -15.10 6.75
C LEU A 35 -3.66 -15.28 7.61
N VAL A 36 -4.35 -14.20 7.93
CA VAL A 36 -5.58 -14.23 8.75
C VAL A 36 -6.85 -14.27 7.93
N GLY A 37 -6.80 -13.91 6.65
CA GLY A 37 -7.97 -13.98 5.78
C GLY A 37 -7.67 -13.68 4.32
N GLU A 38 -8.57 -14.18 3.49
CA GLU A 38 -8.62 -13.91 2.04
C GLU A 38 -10.05 -13.51 1.69
N VAL A 39 -10.21 -12.36 1.09
CA VAL A 39 -11.53 -11.86 0.67
C VAL A 39 -11.49 -11.39 -0.79
N SER A 40 -12.64 -11.38 -1.44
CA SER A 40 -12.74 -11.11 -2.88
C SER A 40 -13.27 -9.72 -3.23
N SER A 41 -13.60 -8.92 -2.24
CA SER A 41 -14.15 -7.58 -2.44
C SER A 41 -13.83 -6.63 -1.28
N GLY A 42 -13.93 -5.32 -1.55
CA GLY A 42 -13.78 -4.30 -0.52
C GLY A 42 -14.84 -4.39 0.58
N ALA A 43 -16.09 -4.74 0.23
CA ALA A 43 -17.16 -4.92 1.21
C ALA A 43 -16.83 -6.05 2.19
N GLU A 44 -16.34 -7.19 1.68
CA GLU A 44 -15.89 -8.30 2.52
C GLU A 44 -14.68 -7.90 3.39
N ALA A 45 -13.77 -7.06 2.87
CA ALA A 45 -12.65 -6.56 3.64
C ALA A 45 -13.09 -5.71 4.83
N VAL A 46 -14.03 -4.79 4.62
CA VAL A 46 -14.63 -3.96 5.67
C VAL A 46 -15.32 -4.83 6.73
N GLU A 47 -16.10 -5.82 6.29
CA GLU A 47 -16.77 -6.75 7.20
C GLU A 47 -15.78 -7.61 7.99
N PHE A 48 -14.70 -8.06 7.35
CA PHE A 48 -13.64 -8.84 8.00
C PHE A 48 -12.97 -8.04 9.10
N ILE A 49 -12.54 -6.81 8.79
CA ILE A 49 -11.83 -5.94 9.74
C ILE A 49 -12.73 -5.50 10.91
N ALA A 50 -14.04 -5.43 10.72
CA ALA A 50 -14.97 -5.17 11.82
C ALA A 50 -15.00 -6.28 12.88
N LYS A 51 -14.56 -7.50 12.53
CA LYS A 51 -14.60 -8.69 13.39
C LYS A 51 -13.23 -9.24 13.76
N CYS A 52 -12.22 -9.00 12.91
CA CYS A 52 -10.89 -9.60 13.03
C CYS A 52 -9.81 -8.52 12.87
N HIS A 53 -8.69 -8.72 13.57
CA HIS A 53 -7.52 -7.86 13.43
C HIS A 53 -6.69 -8.25 12.21
N ALA A 54 -6.05 -7.26 11.59
CA ALA A 54 -4.95 -7.43 10.66
C ALA A 54 -3.93 -6.30 10.89
N ASP A 55 -2.64 -6.61 10.76
CA ASP A 55 -1.56 -5.61 10.82
C ASP A 55 -1.34 -4.96 9.46
N LEU A 56 -1.58 -5.71 8.39
CA LEU A 56 -1.41 -5.26 7.02
C LEU A 56 -2.50 -5.83 6.12
N ILE A 57 -3.01 -5.00 5.21
CA ILE A 57 -3.99 -5.34 4.19
C ILE A 57 -3.31 -5.19 2.83
N LEU A 58 -3.20 -6.28 2.06
CA LEU A 58 -2.85 -6.25 0.64
C LEU A 58 -4.13 -6.08 -0.16
N LEU A 59 -4.26 -4.98 -0.88
CA LEU A 59 -5.49 -4.57 -1.54
C LEU A 59 -5.30 -4.35 -3.03
N ASP A 60 -6.03 -5.07 -3.87
CA ASP A 60 -6.14 -4.74 -5.29
C ASP A 60 -7.04 -3.51 -5.50
N LEU A 61 -6.63 -2.62 -6.42
CA LEU A 61 -7.45 -1.47 -6.82
C LEU A 61 -8.50 -1.84 -7.86
N LYS A 62 -8.20 -2.76 -8.76
CA LYS A 62 -9.03 -3.06 -9.93
C LYS A 62 -9.96 -4.26 -9.67
N MET A 63 -10.98 -4.03 -8.85
CA MET A 63 -12.00 -5.02 -8.55
C MET A 63 -13.36 -4.63 -9.17
N PRO A 64 -14.10 -5.57 -9.83
CA PRO A 64 -15.26 -5.22 -10.68
C PRO A 64 -16.45 -4.56 -9.97
N LYS A 65 -16.61 -4.83 -8.67
CA LYS A 65 -17.81 -4.41 -7.92
C LYS A 65 -17.59 -3.22 -7.00
N GLN A 66 -16.36 -2.94 -6.65
CA GLN A 66 -16.02 -1.83 -5.76
C GLN A 66 -14.59 -1.39 -6.03
N ASP A 67 -14.42 -0.11 -6.29
CA ASP A 67 -13.12 0.50 -6.47
C ASP A 67 -12.27 0.33 -5.18
N GLY A 68 -11.03 -0.13 -5.34
CA GLY A 68 -10.10 -0.29 -4.23
C GLY A 68 -9.83 1.02 -3.49
N VAL A 69 -9.86 2.15 -4.18
CA VAL A 69 -9.73 3.48 -3.56
C VAL A 69 -10.89 3.76 -2.60
N GLU A 70 -12.12 3.41 -2.99
CA GLU A 70 -13.27 3.54 -2.07
C GLU A 70 -13.14 2.60 -0.87
N THR A 71 -12.58 1.40 -1.06
CA THR A 71 -12.26 0.48 0.03
C THR A 71 -11.26 1.10 1.01
N ILE A 72 -10.18 1.73 0.51
CA ILE A 72 -9.21 2.46 1.36
C ILE A 72 -9.93 3.54 2.17
N ARG A 73 -10.80 4.31 1.52
CA ARG A 73 -11.55 5.40 2.17
C ARG A 73 -12.44 4.88 3.29
N GLN A 74 -13.15 3.77 3.06
CA GLN A 74 -14.01 3.15 4.07
C GLN A 74 -13.20 2.61 5.26
N LEU A 75 -12.11 1.89 5.00
CA LEU A 75 -11.22 1.38 6.05
C LEU A 75 -10.62 2.53 6.89
N ARG A 76 -10.23 3.63 6.27
CA ARG A 76 -9.69 4.79 7.00
C ARG A 76 -10.75 5.54 7.82
N ARG A 77 -12.00 5.59 7.35
CA ARG A 77 -13.13 6.12 8.14
C ARG A 77 -13.44 5.30 9.40
N LEU A 78 -13.16 4.00 9.34
CA LEU A 78 -13.27 3.10 10.50
C LEU A 78 -12.05 3.18 11.44
N GLU A 79 -11.13 4.10 11.18
CA GLU A 79 -9.90 4.29 11.96
C GLU A 79 -9.05 3.02 12.11
N VAL A 80 -9.07 2.18 11.06
CA VAL A 80 -8.32 0.92 11.03
C VAL A 80 -6.83 1.21 11.14
N GLY A 81 -6.17 0.67 12.17
CA GLY A 81 -4.74 0.82 12.41
C GLY A 81 -3.86 0.01 11.46
N ALA A 82 -4.45 -0.94 10.70
CA ALA A 82 -3.74 -1.74 9.74
C ALA A 82 -3.07 -0.89 8.64
N ARG A 83 -1.90 -1.31 8.23
CA ARG A 83 -1.24 -0.79 7.03
C ARG A 83 -2.00 -1.22 5.79
N ILE A 84 -2.27 -0.30 4.88
CA ILE A 84 -2.91 -0.61 3.60
C ILE A 84 -1.88 -0.47 2.49
N ILE A 85 -1.50 -1.61 1.91
CA ILE A 85 -0.57 -1.70 0.79
C ILE A 85 -1.37 -2.10 -0.45
N VAL A 86 -1.38 -1.22 -1.43
CA VAL A 86 -1.98 -1.52 -2.73
C VAL A 86 -1.11 -2.55 -3.45
N PHE A 87 -1.74 -3.57 -4.03
CA PHE A 87 -1.09 -4.61 -4.84
C PHE A 87 -1.89 -4.84 -6.12
N THR A 88 -1.47 -4.23 -7.22
CA THR A 88 -2.26 -4.11 -8.44
C THR A 88 -1.43 -4.20 -9.71
N VAL A 89 -2.07 -4.43 -10.85
CA VAL A 89 -1.42 -4.37 -12.18
C VAL A 89 -1.29 -2.94 -12.70
N SER A 90 -2.00 -1.99 -12.12
CA SER A 90 -1.99 -0.60 -12.59
C SER A 90 -0.74 0.15 -12.16
N ASN A 91 0.00 0.66 -13.13
CA ASN A 91 1.11 1.59 -12.93
C ASN A 91 0.74 3.03 -13.33
N ASP A 92 -0.55 3.32 -13.49
CA ASP A 92 -1.05 4.65 -13.82
C ASP A 92 -0.77 5.63 -12.67
N HIS A 93 -0.19 6.77 -13.01
CA HIS A 93 0.17 7.81 -12.04
C HIS A 93 -1.04 8.32 -11.25
N SER A 94 -2.20 8.43 -11.92
CA SER A 94 -3.43 8.90 -11.29
C SER A 94 -3.90 7.92 -10.21
N ASP A 95 -3.86 6.61 -10.49
CA ASP A 95 -4.22 5.55 -9.54
C ASP A 95 -3.28 5.58 -8.31
N VAL A 96 -1.97 5.72 -8.54
CA VAL A 96 -0.96 5.81 -7.48
C VAL A 96 -1.23 7.01 -6.57
N PHE A 97 -1.40 8.20 -7.16
CA PHE A 97 -1.64 9.42 -6.38
C PHE A 97 -2.96 9.37 -5.63
N GLU A 98 -4.02 8.89 -6.26
CA GLU A 98 -5.33 8.79 -5.62
C GLU A 98 -5.31 7.81 -4.44
N ALA A 99 -4.70 6.64 -4.59
CA ALA A 99 -4.57 5.66 -3.52
C ALA A 99 -3.78 6.23 -2.32
N LEU A 100 -2.64 6.86 -2.57
CA LEU A 100 -1.81 7.46 -1.52
C LEU A 100 -2.53 8.62 -0.81
N ARG A 101 -3.20 9.48 -1.57
CA ARG A 101 -3.99 10.60 -1.04
C ARG A 101 -5.14 10.12 -0.16
N THR A 102 -5.77 9.01 -0.54
CA THR A 102 -6.89 8.42 0.21
C THR A 102 -6.43 7.72 1.49
N GLY A 103 -5.15 7.34 1.58
CA GLY A 103 -4.58 6.80 2.80
C GLY A 103 -3.88 5.45 2.69
N ALA A 104 -3.51 5.03 1.47
CA ALA A 104 -2.61 3.89 1.31
C ALA A 104 -1.22 4.21 1.89
N ASP A 105 -0.58 3.21 2.49
CA ASP A 105 0.75 3.30 3.08
C ASP A 105 1.85 2.87 2.11
N GLY A 106 1.49 2.21 1.03
CA GLY A 106 2.39 1.78 -0.02
C GLY A 106 1.66 1.33 -1.27
N TYR A 107 2.43 1.08 -2.33
CA TYR A 107 1.90 0.69 -3.63
C TYR A 107 2.87 -0.24 -4.34
N LEU A 108 2.45 -1.48 -4.57
CA LEU A 108 3.23 -2.54 -5.17
C LEU A 108 2.55 -3.02 -6.46
N LEU A 109 3.34 -3.39 -7.45
CA LEU A 109 2.87 -3.92 -8.72
C LEU A 109 2.85 -5.45 -8.70
N LYS A 110 1.86 -6.05 -9.36
CA LYS A 110 1.68 -7.52 -9.41
C LYS A 110 2.73 -8.25 -10.28
N ASP A 111 3.56 -7.52 -11.01
CA ASP A 111 4.66 -8.06 -11.81
C ASP A 111 6.01 -8.14 -11.04
N MET A 112 6.01 -7.81 -9.76
CA MET A 112 7.19 -7.95 -8.89
C MET A 112 7.57 -9.42 -8.71
N GLU A 113 8.88 -9.67 -8.61
CA GLU A 113 9.40 -10.97 -8.19
C GLU A 113 8.93 -11.34 -6.76
N PRO A 114 8.62 -12.62 -6.50
CA PRO A 114 8.08 -13.07 -5.21
C PRO A 114 8.92 -12.66 -4.00
N GLU A 115 10.25 -12.76 -4.12
CA GLU A 115 11.18 -12.40 -3.05
C GLU A 115 11.16 -10.90 -2.75
N ALA A 116 11.07 -10.06 -3.79
CA ALA A 116 10.97 -8.61 -3.66
C ALA A 116 9.63 -8.21 -3.03
N LEU A 117 8.55 -8.91 -3.37
CA LEU A 117 7.23 -8.70 -2.77
C LEU A 117 7.24 -9.00 -1.27
N ILE A 118 7.77 -10.14 -0.86
CA ILE A 118 7.88 -10.52 0.56
C ILE A 118 8.75 -9.52 1.32
N ALA A 119 9.90 -9.12 0.77
CA ALA A 119 10.76 -8.10 1.37
C ALA A 119 10.01 -6.77 1.57
N SER A 120 9.23 -6.34 0.58
CA SER A 120 8.42 -5.11 0.66
C SER A 120 7.31 -5.20 1.71
N ILE A 121 6.65 -6.36 1.84
CA ILE A 121 5.65 -6.60 2.88
C ILE A 121 6.29 -6.53 4.28
N LEU A 122 7.44 -7.16 4.48
CA LEU A 122 8.17 -7.13 5.75
C LEU A 122 8.63 -5.70 6.11
N GLU A 123 9.09 -4.91 5.13
CA GLU A 123 9.39 -3.49 5.35
C GLU A 123 8.14 -2.70 5.77
N ALA A 124 7.00 -2.95 5.13
CA ALA A 124 5.74 -2.31 5.46
C ALA A 124 5.28 -2.65 6.88
N VAL A 125 5.36 -3.91 7.27
CA VAL A 125 5.04 -4.36 8.65
C VAL A 125 5.91 -3.64 9.69
N ASN A 126 7.19 -3.39 9.37
CA ASN A 126 8.11 -2.66 10.25
C ASN A 126 7.93 -1.13 10.21
N GLY A 127 6.87 -0.64 9.62
CA GLY A 127 6.53 0.78 9.59
C GLY A 127 7.16 1.57 8.47
N ARG A 128 7.91 0.94 7.56
CA ARG A 128 8.46 1.59 6.38
C ARG A 128 7.42 1.69 5.28
N ARG A 129 7.65 2.57 4.31
CA ARG A 129 6.81 2.64 3.11
C ARG A 129 7.29 1.62 2.09
N ALA A 130 6.34 0.94 1.45
CA ALA A 130 6.60 -0.07 0.43
C ALA A 130 6.15 0.43 -0.94
N PHE A 131 7.08 0.60 -1.86
CA PHE A 131 6.81 1.00 -3.24
C PHE A 131 7.60 0.13 -4.21
N SER A 132 6.95 -0.26 -5.31
CA SER A 132 7.67 -0.89 -6.42
C SER A 132 8.73 0.07 -6.98
N PRO A 133 9.95 -0.41 -7.29
CA PRO A 133 11.05 0.43 -7.80
C PRO A 133 10.67 1.27 -9.01
N GLU A 134 9.82 0.75 -9.90
CA GLU A 134 9.33 1.43 -11.10
C GLU A 134 8.55 2.69 -10.76
N LEU A 135 7.82 2.69 -9.65
CA LEU A 135 7.01 3.82 -9.21
C LEU A 135 7.83 4.92 -8.54
N ILE A 136 9.01 4.60 -8.01
CA ILE A 136 9.91 5.59 -7.40
C ILE A 136 10.33 6.64 -8.44
N GLY A 137 10.64 6.20 -9.68
CA GLY A 137 10.95 7.09 -10.79
C GLY A 137 9.79 8.02 -11.17
N VAL A 138 8.58 7.46 -11.22
CA VAL A 138 7.33 8.18 -11.52
C VAL A 138 7.06 9.26 -10.48
N ILE A 139 7.13 8.91 -9.22
CA ILE A 139 6.89 9.80 -8.09
C ILE A 139 7.96 10.89 -8.05
N SER A 140 9.23 10.54 -8.27
CA SER A 140 10.35 11.48 -8.34
C SER A 140 10.21 12.49 -9.48
N LYS A 141 9.75 12.04 -10.66
CA LYS A 141 9.51 12.91 -11.81
C LYS A 141 8.37 13.89 -11.53
N ALA A 142 7.26 13.40 -11.00
CA ALA A 142 6.13 14.25 -10.64
C ALA A 142 6.51 15.32 -9.59
N LEU A 143 7.36 14.97 -8.62
CA LEU A 143 7.89 15.92 -7.64
C LEU A 143 8.80 16.99 -8.27
N LYS A 144 9.61 16.62 -9.27
CA LYS A 144 10.44 17.58 -10.02
C LYS A 144 9.57 18.52 -10.84
N ASP A 145 8.56 17.99 -11.53
CA ASP A 145 7.64 18.79 -12.35
C ASP A 145 6.85 19.80 -11.50
N LEU A 146 6.44 19.42 -10.28
CA LEU A 146 5.82 20.35 -9.32
C LEU A 146 6.76 21.48 -8.84
N ARG A 147 8.08 21.24 -8.80
CA ARG A 147 9.07 22.26 -8.42
C ARG A 147 9.43 23.22 -9.56
N THR A 148 9.19 22.83 -10.81
CA THR A 148 9.50 23.61 -12.02
C THR A 148 8.34 24.45 -12.54
N LEU A 149 7.14 24.27 -11.99
CA LEU A 149 6.01 25.15 -12.30
C LEU A 149 6.26 26.52 -11.65
N PRO A 150 6.08 27.63 -12.39
CA PRO A 150 6.09 28.96 -11.78
C PRO A 150 5.02 28.98 -10.70
N SER A 151 5.33 29.60 -9.57
CA SER A 151 4.52 29.68 -8.35
C SER A 151 3.05 29.95 -8.66
N ASP A 152 2.31 28.87 -8.85
CA ASP A 152 0.86 28.93 -9.02
C ASP A 152 0.24 29.02 -7.62
N PRO A 153 -0.68 29.98 -7.36
CA PRO A 153 -1.32 30.15 -6.06
C PRO A 153 -2.07 28.91 -5.56
N ASP A 154 -2.31 27.92 -6.42
CA ASP A 154 -2.96 26.67 -6.08
C ASP A 154 -2.10 25.66 -5.28
N LEU A 155 -0.80 25.89 -5.09
CA LEU A 155 0.02 25.10 -4.16
C LEU A 155 -0.45 25.23 -2.70
N ASN A 156 -1.26 26.22 -2.38
CA ASN A 156 -1.94 26.33 -1.09
C ASN A 156 -3.18 25.41 -0.97
N ALA A 157 -3.65 24.84 -2.07
CA ALA A 157 -4.79 23.91 -2.09
C ALA A 157 -4.40 22.46 -1.73
N LEU A 158 -3.09 22.14 -1.68
CA LEU A 158 -2.64 20.85 -1.18
C LEU A 158 -2.97 20.72 0.30
N THR A 159 -3.72 19.67 0.65
CA THR A 159 -4.02 19.36 2.04
C THR A 159 -2.71 19.08 2.82
N ASN A 160 -2.73 19.27 4.12
CA ASN A 160 -1.57 18.96 4.98
C ASN A 160 -1.09 17.50 4.80
N ARG A 161 -2.00 16.60 4.45
CA ARG A 161 -1.70 15.17 4.20
C ARG A 161 -0.99 14.96 2.86
N GLU A 162 -1.37 15.69 1.82
CA GLU A 162 -0.66 15.68 0.52
C GLU A 162 0.76 16.21 0.66
N LYS A 163 0.96 17.28 1.44
CA LYS A 163 2.28 17.81 1.80
C LYS A 163 3.11 16.80 2.60
N GLN A 164 2.49 16.08 3.54
CA GLN A 164 3.16 15.03 4.31
C GLN A 164 3.54 13.84 3.43
N VAL A 165 2.67 13.38 2.54
CA VAL A 165 2.97 12.29 1.59
C VAL A 165 4.14 12.67 0.69
N LEU A 166 4.13 13.87 0.13
CA LEU A 166 5.22 14.40 -0.71
C LEU A 166 6.54 14.53 0.07
N GLY A 167 6.50 15.03 1.31
CA GLY A 167 7.69 15.17 2.16
C GLY A 167 8.28 13.81 2.57
N LEU A 168 7.46 12.79 2.82
CA LEU A 168 7.91 11.46 3.21
C LEU A 168 8.48 10.67 2.02
N ILE A 169 7.95 10.86 0.81
CA ILE A 169 8.50 10.31 -0.42
C ILE A 169 9.87 10.94 -0.70
N ALA A 170 10.00 12.25 -0.56
CA ALA A 170 11.26 12.98 -0.74
C ALA A 170 12.34 12.50 0.25
N ASN A 171 11.97 12.26 1.53
CA ASN A 171 12.90 11.76 2.54
C ASN A 171 13.28 10.28 2.34
N GLY A 172 12.38 9.46 1.78
CA GLY A 172 12.66 8.05 1.43
C GLY A 172 13.63 7.91 0.26
N LEU A 173 13.65 8.89 -0.64
CA LEU A 173 14.58 8.93 -1.79
C LEU A 173 15.99 9.39 -1.39
N THR A 174 16.12 10.25 -0.38
CA THR A 174 17.43 10.75 0.08
C THR A 174 18.21 9.73 0.91
N ASN A 175 17.55 8.73 1.51
CA ASN A 175 18.21 7.71 2.33
C ASN A 175 18.82 6.54 1.55
N LYS A 176 18.68 6.49 0.22
CA LYS A 176 19.31 5.46 -0.63
C LYS A 176 20.53 5.94 -1.42
N GLU A 177 20.91 7.20 -1.31
CA GLU A 177 22.10 7.78 -1.97
C GLU A 177 23.29 8.05 -1.01
N ILE A 178 23.25 7.44 0.17
CA ILE A 178 24.41 7.50 1.09
C ILE A 178 24.95 6.10 1.31
#